data_7e3274c2788d1bc863ab5a6513577e88
#
_entry.id   7e3274c2788d1bc863ab5a6513577e88
#
_cell.length_a   1.000
_cell.length_b   1.000
_cell.length_c   1.000
_cell.angle_alpha   90.00
_cell.angle_beta   90.00
_cell.angle_gamma   90.00
#
_symmetry.space_group_name_H-M   'P 1'
#
loop_
_entity.id
_entity.type
_entity.pdbx_description
1 polymer ?
#
loop_
_entity_poly.entity_id
_entity_poly.type
_entity_poly.pdbx_seq_one_letter_code
_entity_poly.pdbx_strand_id
1 'polypeptide(L)'
;MMTHLTNIKDIEQAMSDNRLCLFFVKAPDCGVCNVMLDKIQRLAYKFPSVSSFYTDIREEPLIASRFLVFSGPTVLLLMEGKEVYRGSGFINLEELEQIINRYQS
;
A
#
# COMPACT_ATOMS: atom_id res chain seq x y z
N MET A 1 -8.20 -1.17 9.56
CA MET A 1 -7.00 -0.51 10.07
C MET A 1 -5.77 -1.05 9.36
N MET A 2 -4.83 -0.20 9.02
CA MET A 2 -3.61 -0.65 8.34
C MET A 2 -2.60 -1.20 9.33
N THR A 3 -2.00 -2.33 8.98
CA THR A 3 -1.00 -2.98 9.80
C THR A 3 0.39 -2.50 9.41
N HIS A 4 1.21 -2.15 10.40
CA HIS A 4 2.60 -1.77 10.16
C HIS A 4 3.46 -3.03 10.07
N LEU A 5 4.04 -3.30 8.91
CA LEU A 5 4.93 -4.43 8.68
C LEU A 5 6.34 -3.91 8.41
N THR A 6 7.35 -4.58 8.94
CA THR A 6 8.73 -4.05 8.94
C THR A 6 9.75 -4.94 8.25
N ASN A 7 9.34 -6.09 7.71
CA ASN A 7 10.26 -6.97 7.00
C ASN A 7 9.59 -7.62 5.80
N ILE A 8 10.41 -7.98 4.83
CA ILE A 8 9.92 -8.49 3.54
C ILE A 8 9.16 -9.80 3.68
N LYS A 9 9.54 -10.66 4.62
CA LYS A 9 8.87 -11.93 4.82
C LYS A 9 7.41 -11.75 5.24
N ASP A 10 7.17 -10.86 6.21
CA ASP A 10 5.83 -10.59 6.69
C ASP A 10 4.99 -9.92 5.61
N ILE A 11 5.60 -9.03 4.82
CA ILE A 11 4.91 -8.35 3.73
C ILE A 11 4.50 -9.36 2.65
N GLU A 12 5.41 -10.22 2.23
CA GLU A 12 5.11 -11.23 1.23
C GLU A 12 4.07 -12.24 1.74
N GLN A 13 4.14 -12.58 3.03
CA GLN A 13 3.16 -13.48 3.64
C GLN A 13 1.76 -12.84 3.63
N ALA A 14 1.66 -11.56 3.98
CA ALA A 14 0.39 -10.84 3.96
C ALA A 14 -0.20 -10.82 2.55
N MET A 15 0.64 -10.62 1.54
CA MET A 15 0.20 -10.64 0.15
C MET A 15 -0.25 -12.02 -0.30
N SER A 16 0.42 -13.07 0.18
CA SER A 16 0.09 -14.45 -0.15
C SER A 16 -1.21 -14.90 0.52
N ASP A 17 -1.46 -14.43 1.75
CA ASP A 17 -2.61 -14.86 2.54
C ASP A 17 -3.90 -14.14 2.17
N ASN A 18 -3.82 -13.06 1.38
CA ASN A 18 -4.97 -12.22 1.10
C ASN A 18 -5.13 -11.97 -0.40
N ARG A 19 -6.36 -12.14 -0.88
CA ARG A 19 -6.66 -11.98 -2.30
C ARG A 19 -6.40 -10.56 -2.79
N LEU A 20 -6.84 -9.57 -2.02
CA LEU A 20 -6.72 -8.16 -2.39
C LEU A 20 -6.02 -7.39 -1.27
N CYS A 21 -4.90 -6.75 -1.61
CA CYS A 21 -4.05 -6.05 -0.65
C CYS A 21 -3.81 -4.61 -1.07
N LEU A 22 -3.90 -3.70 -0.10
CA LEU A 22 -3.54 -2.30 -0.26
C LEU A 22 -2.25 -2.05 0.52
N PHE A 23 -1.17 -1.74 -0.18
CA PHE A 23 0.16 -1.60 0.40
C PHE A 23 0.69 -0.18 0.21
N PHE A 24 0.96 0.50 1.33
CA PHE A 24 1.47 1.86 1.34
C PHE A 24 2.93 1.88 1.78
N VAL A 25 3.78 2.58 1.03
CA VAL A 25 5.20 2.68 1.31
C VAL A 25 5.58 4.12 1.61
N LYS A 26 6.16 4.32 2.81
CA LYS A 26 6.75 5.59 3.22
C LYS A 26 8.22 5.63 2.82
N ALA A 27 8.74 6.84 2.62
CA ALA A 27 10.16 7.05 2.34
C ALA A 27 10.73 8.13 3.24
N PRO A 28 12.08 8.20 3.40
CA PRO A 28 12.70 9.27 4.18
C PRO A 28 12.45 10.64 3.53
N ASP A 29 12.46 11.67 4.37
CA ASP A 29 12.30 13.06 3.93
C ASP A 29 11.06 13.32 3.09
N CYS A 30 10.00 12.62 3.40
CA CYS A 30 8.75 12.67 2.67
C CYS A 30 7.73 13.50 3.46
N GLY A 31 7.60 14.78 3.10
CA GLY A 31 6.72 15.70 3.80
C GLY A 31 5.24 15.37 3.68
N VAL A 32 4.84 14.61 2.65
CA VAL A 32 3.44 14.26 2.41
C VAL A 32 3.09 12.83 2.82
N CYS A 33 4.06 12.02 3.25
CA CYS A 33 3.82 10.62 3.57
C CYS A 33 2.81 10.45 4.71
N ASN A 34 2.94 11.21 5.80
CA ASN A 34 2.02 11.08 6.93
C ASN A 34 0.62 11.54 6.57
N VAL A 35 0.51 12.61 5.78
CA VAL A 35 -0.78 13.10 5.31
C VAL A 35 -1.47 12.06 4.43
N MET A 36 -0.72 11.50 3.48
CA MET A 36 -1.27 10.49 2.58
C MET A 36 -1.59 9.20 3.30
N LEU A 37 -0.76 8.79 4.26
CA LEU A 37 -1.05 7.59 5.05
C LEU A 37 -2.37 7.73 5.80
N ASP A 38 -2.62 8.89 6.42
CA ASP A 38 -3.87 9.15 7.11
C ASP A 38 -5.07 9.03 6.16
N LYS A 39 -4.95 9.62 4.98
CA LYS A 39 -6.02 9.55 3.97
C LYS A 39 -6.25 8.13 3.46
N ILE A 40 -5.18 7.38 3.24
CA ILE A 40 -5.27 5.99 2.79
C ILE A 40 -5.90 5.12 3.88
N GLN A 41 -5.55 5.36 5.16
CA GLN A 41 -6.18 4.63 6.27
C GLN A 41 -7.68 4.86 6.32
N ARG A 42 -8.11 6.11 6.12
CA ARG A 42 -9.54 6.43 6.09
C ARG A 42 -10.25 5.73 4.94
N LEU A 43 -9.61 5.70 3.78
CA LEU A 43 -10.14 4.97 2.64
C LEU A 43 -10.25 3.48 2.93
N ALA A 44 -9.22 2.90 3.55
CA ALA A 44 -9.19 1.48 3.88
C ALA A 44 -10.32 1.06 4.82
N TYR A 45 -10.77 1.94 5.70
CA TYR A 45 -11.91 1.65 6.57
C TYR A 45 -13.19 1.33 5.81
N LYS A 46 -13.33 1.86 4.61
CA LYS A 46 -14.51 1.60 3.76
C LYS A 46 -14.48 0.21 3.14
N PHE A 47 -13.33 -0.46 3.18
CA PHE A 47 -13.14 -1.74 2.50
C PHE A 47 -12.53 -2.78 3.45
N PRO A 48 -13.31 -3.25 4.45
CA PRO A 48 -12.77 -4.19 5.44
C PRO A 48 -12.35 -5.54 4.87
N SER A 49 -12.84 -5.88 3.66
CA SER A 49 -12.42 -7.11 2.97
C SER A 49 -11.04 -6.99 2.32
N VAL A 50 -10.50 -5.78 2.21
CA VAL A 50 -9.17 -5.55 1.64
C VAL A 50 -8.15 -5.55 2.78
N SER A 51 -7.10 -6.36 2.66
CA SER A 51 -6.02 -6.37 3.64
C SER A 51 -5.11 -5.17 3.39
N SER A 52 -4.96 -4.31 4.39
CA SER A 52 -4.24 -3.04 4.26
C SER A 52 -3.04 -3.00 5.19
N PHE A 53 -1.87 -2.65 4.65
CA PHE A 53 -0.66 -2.57 5.45
C PHE A 53 0.30 -1.54 4.86
N TYR A 54 1.27 -1.12 5.69
CA TYR A 54 2.27 -0.15 5.27
C TYR A 54 3.64 -0.48 5.85
N THR A 55 4.67 0.06 5.21
CA THR A 55 6.04 0.00 5.69
C THR A 55 6.77 1.31 5.37
N ASP A 56 7.93 1.49 5.98
CA ASP A 56 8.87 2.55 5.64
C ASP A 56 10.04 1.87 4.93
N ILE A 57 10.46 2.41 3.79
CA ILE A 57 11.53 1.81 2.97
C ILE A 57 12.86 1.72 3.75
N ARG A 58 13.04 2.55 4.79
CA ARG A 58 14.22 2.47 5.66
C ARG A 58 14.20 1.25 6.56
N GLU A 59 13.00 0.77 6.91
CA GLU A 59 12.85 -0.41 7.77
C GLU A 59 13.11 -1.70 6.99
N GLU A 60 12.82 -1.68 5.68
CA GLU A 60 13.04 -2.82 4.81
C GLU A 60 13.50 -2.36 3.44
N PRO A 61 14.84 -2.18 3.24
CA PRO A 61 15.38 -1.71 1.96
C PRO A 61 15.07 -2.61 0.77
N LEU A 62 14.76 -3.89 0.99
CA LEU A 62 14.41 -4.81 -0.08
C LEU A 62 13.13 -4.42 -0.81
N ILE A 63 12.30 -3.58 -0.19
CA ILE A 63 11.08 -3.07 -0.82
C ILE A 63 11.40 -2.36 -2.12
N ALA A 64 12.47 -1.57 -2.14
CA ALA A 64 12.85 -0.82 -3.33
C ALA A 64 13.03 -1.72 -4.54
N SER A 65 13.82 -2.77 -4.40
CA SER A 65 14.10 -3.67 -5.52
C SER A 65 12.96 -4.66 -5.78
N ARG A 66 12.32 -5.14 -4.71
CA ARG A 66 11.27 -6.16 -4.83
C ARG A 66 10.01 -5.61 -5.49
N PHE A 67 9.64 -4.37 -5.20
CA PHE A 67 8.42 -3.75 -5.70
C PHE A 67 8.67 -2.57 -6.62
N LEU A 68 9.93 -2.26 -6.91
CA LEU A 68 10.33 -1.12 -7.75
C LEU A 68 9.77 0.19 -7.21
N VAL A 69 9.93 0.40 -5.90
CA VAL A 69 9.50 1.61 -5.20
C VAL A 69 10.74 2.37 -4.76
N PHE A 70 10.97 3.55 -5.35
CA PHE A 70 12.17 4.34 -5.10
C PHE A 70 11.89 5.71 -4.50
N SER A 71 10.63 6.03 -4.28
CA SER A 71 10.22 7.29 -3.66
C SER A 71 8.92 7.07 -2.91
N GLY A 72 8.61 7.97 -1.97
CA GLY A 72 7.37 7.92 -1.22
C GLY A 72 6.61 9.22 -1.34
N PRO A 73 5.33 9.19 -1.00
CA PRO A 73 4.57 7.98 -0.74
C PRO A 73 4.26 7.23 -2.03
N THR A 74 4.19 5.91 -1.93
CA THR A 74 3.73 5.07 -3.03
C THR A 74 2.68 4.11 -2.48
N VAL A 75 1.58 3.93 -3.21
CA VAL A 75 0.57 2.94 -2.87
C VAL A 75 0.43 1.94 -4.01
N LEU A 76 0.35 0.67 -3.64
CA LEU A 76 0.11 -0.42 -4.57
C LEU A 76 -1.19 -1.12 -4.21
N LEU A 77 -1.98 -1.48 -5.20
CA LEU A 77 -3.09 -2.40 -5.01
C LEU A 77 -2.70 -3.71 -5.70
N LEU A 78 -2.75 -4.80 -4.95
CA LEU A 78 -2.32 -6.11 -5.43
C LEU A 78 -3.49 -7.07 -5.38
N MET A 79 -3.74 -7.73 -6.50
CA MET A 79 -4.77 -8.75 -6.64
C MET A 79 -4.09 -10.09 -6.88
N GLU A 80 -4.21 -11.00 -5.91
CA GLU A 80 -3.57 -12.31 -5.96
C GLU A 80 -2.06 -12.19 -6.25
N GLY A 81 -1.42 -11.22 -5.58
CA GLY A 81 0.00 -10.96 -5.71
C GLY A 81 0.42 -10.14 -6.92
N LYS A 82 -0.53 -9.76 -7.78
CA LYS A 82 -0.22 -8.97 -8.97
C LYS A 82 -0.63 -7.52 -8.79
N GLU A 83 0.26 -6.62 -9.16
CA GLU A 83 -0.02 -5.18 -9.09
C GLU A 83 -1.08 -4.82 -10.13
N VAL A 84 -2.20 -4.24 -9.67
CA VAL A 84 -3.29 -3.78 -10.53
C VAL A 84 -3.45 -2.27 -10.49
N TYR A 85 -2.79 -1.60 -9.55
CA TYR A 85 -2.77 -0.13 -9.46
C TYR A 85 -1.52 0.31 -8.72
N ARG A 86 -0.99 1.46 -9.15
CA ARG A 86 0.12 2.12 -8.47
C ARG A 86 -0.10 3.63 -8.52
N GLY A 87 0.08 4.29 -7.37
CA GLY A 87 0.04 5.74 -7.28
C GLY A 87 1.19 6.25 -6.44
N SER A 88 1.68 7.46 -6.72
CA SER A 88 2.78 8.07 -5.98
C SER A 88 2.50 9.55 -5.74
N GLY A 89 3.15 10.11 -4.70
CA GLY A 89 2.99 11.52 -4.35
C GLY A 89 1.61 11.82 -3.81
N PHE A 90 0.92 12.78 -4.40
CA PHE A 90 -0.47 13.08 -4.07
C PHE A 90 -1.36 12.12 -4.82
N ILE A 91 -1.67 11.01 -4.16
CA ILE A 91 -2.45 9.91 -4.75
C ILE A 91 -3.90 10.35 -4.96
N ASN A 92 -4.44 10.04 -6.14
CA ASN A 92 -5.85 10.31 -6.44
C ASN A 92 -6.73 9.29 -5.73
N LEU A 93 -7.34 9.70 -4.60
CA LEU A 93 -8.11 8.80 -3.75
C LEU A 93 -9.42 8.35 -4.41
N GLU A 94 -10.04 9.21 -5.20
CA GLU A 94 -11.28 8.83 -5.91
C GLU A 94 -11.01 7.73 -6.93
N GLU A 95 -9.91 7.86 -7.67
CA GLU A 95 -9.50 6.83 -8.63
C GLU A 95 -9.18 5.52 -7.92
N LEU A 96 -8.43 5.60 -6.82
CA LEU A 96 -8.08 4.41 -6.04
C LEU A 96 -9.34 3.73 -5.51
N GLU A 97 -10.29 4.48 -4.99
CA GLU A 97 -11.54 3.94 -4.49
C GLU A 97 -12.31 3.21 -5.59
N GLN A 98 -12.39 3.78 -6.78
CA GLN A 98 -13.04 3.15 -7.93
C GLN A 98 -12.37 1.84 -8.30
N ILE A 99 -11.04 1.81 -8.29
CA ILE A 99 -10.29 0.61 -8.64
C ILE A 99 -10.47 -0.47 -7.57
N ILE A 100 -10.45 -0.10 -6.30
CA ILE A 100 -10.72 -1.06 -5.22
C ILE A 100 -12.12 -1.67 -5.40
N ASN A 101 -13.13 -0.85 -5.65
CA ASN A 101 -14.48 -1.32 -5.88
C ASN A 101 -14.56 -2.33 -7.02
N ARG A 102 -13.79 -2.10 -8.07
CA ARG A 102 -13.76 -2.99 -9.24
C ARG A 102 -13.23 -4.38 -8.89
N TYR A 103 -12.21 -4.44 -8.03
CA TYR A 103 -11.52 -5.69 -7.74
C TYR A 103 -12.07 -6.44 -6.52
N GLN A 104 -12.80 -5.77 -5.63
CA GLN A 104 -13.29 -6.45 -4.43
C GLN A 104 -14.57 -7.27 -4.64
N SER A 105 -15.31 -7.02 -5.70
CA SER A 105 -16.57 -7.72 -5.97
C SER A 105 -16.37 -9.07 -6.64
#